data_67fd8d44ddb02ad14418d1917e5dbe4e
#
_entry.id   67fd8d44ddb02ad14418d1917e5dbe4e
#
_cell.length_a   1.000
_cell.length_b   1.000
_cell.length_c   1.000
_cell.angle_alpha   90.00
_cell.angle_beta   90.00
_cell.angle_gamma   90.00
#
_symmetry.space_group_name_H-M   'P 1'
#
loop_
_entity.id
_entity.type
_entity.pdbx_description
1 polymer ?
#
loop_
_entity_poly.entity_id
_entity_poly.type
_entity_poly.pdbx_seq_one_letter_code
_entity_poly.pdbx_strand_id
1 'polypeptide(L)'
;ALSLLEFLALILVLFVLFNVIKNSALFLISLTLLRYLILEFKFPFHLHEEKLMAPELFAYSAWLPSLGDLLLHSVFVLVLILFFTKKEIKLSAAPKQLTFILLFALLCITVLLSKTIELMVFNSNVELDVKKIFVLDFYSFLSLFIILILLCAFLLLAFKTGKTLKENNIQKKIILTNVFLCFGIGCIFYILIDELENIYSLLLIIPIVSILFYRTYKGYSTFELSSTVFLILFISFYVSAALEKNLERKEKNYRKQKISLMSTNRDPIAEYLFESVAPKIKADSILYYIDDSLLTIKYLKENFSDKYWDKYDLNIANNSAISEMEMIAPQL
;
A
#
# COMPACT_ATOMS: atom_id res chain seq x y z
N ALA A 1 10.31 -24.59 5.39
CA ALA A 1 10.31 -25.02 6.80
C ALA A 1 11.16 -24.09 7.67
N LEU A 2 12.37 -23.70 7.25
CA LEU A 2 13.26 -22.79 8.01
C LEU A 2 12.67 -21.38 8.11
N SER A 3 12.11 -20.83 7.04
CA SER A 3 11.44 -19.53 7.02
C SER A 3 10.27 -19.43 8.00
N LEU A 4 9.51 -20.52 8.17
CA LEU A 4 8.41 -20.59 9.14
C LEU A 4 8.93 -20.60 10.58
N LEU A 5 10.04 -21.31 10.86
CA LEU A 5 10.69 -21.32 12.17
C LEU A 5 11.24 -19.92 12.52
N GLU A 6 11.85 -19.24 11.57
CA GLU A 6 12.33 -17.87 11.74
C GLU A 6 11.19 -16.89 12.02
N PHE A 7 10.06 -17.03 11.32
CA PHE A 7 8.86 -16.22 11.58
C PHE A 7 8.32 -16.48 12.99
N LEU A 8 8.24 -17.74 13.42
CA LEU A 8 7.84 -18.09 14.79
C LEU A 8 8.80 -17.54 15.83
N ALA A 9 10.13 -17.61 15.57
CA ALA A 9 11.14 -17.02 16.46
C ALA A 9 10.96 -15.51 16.59
N LEU A 10 10.65 -14.81 15.51
CA LEU A 10 10.38 -13.37 15.53
C LEU A 10 9.13 -13.04 16.37
N ILE A 11 8.06 -13.81 16.23
CA ILE A 11 6.86 -13.69 17.08
C ILE A 11 7.22 -13.91 18.55
N LEU A 12 8.07 -14.90 18.85
CA LEU A 12 8.50 -15.20 20.21
C LEU A 12 9.33 -14.04 20.79
N VAL A 13 10.23 -13.45 20.01
CA VAL A 13 10.99 -12.24 20.42
C VAL A 13 10.03 -11.10 20.74
N LEU A 14 9.02 -10.83 19.90
CA LEU A 14 8.00 -9.83 20.16
C LEU A 14 7.23 -10.12 21.46
N PHE A 15 6.87 -11.38 21.68
CA PHE A 15 6.19 -11.80 22.90
C PHE A 15 7.06 -11.60 24.16
N VAL A 16 8.35 -11.91 24.09
CA VAL A 16 9.30 -11.67 25.18
C VAL A 16 9.43 -10.17 25.46
N LEU A 17 9.66 -9.35 24.42
CA LEU A 17 9.74 -7.88 24.57
C LEU A 17 8.47 -7.33 25.23
N PHE A 18 7.30 -7.81 24.80
CA PHE A 18 6.00 -7.40 25.33
C PHE A 18 5.81 -7.72 26.82
N ASN A 19 6.37 -8.83 27.32
CA ASN A 19 6.21 -9.23 28.72
C ASN A 19 7.33 -8.69 29.63
N VAL A 20 8.55 -8.56 29.10
CA VAL A 20 9.73 -8.15 29.90
C VAL A 20 9.78 -6.63 30.07
N ILE A 21 9.51 -5.87 29.00
CA ILE A 21 9.67 -4.42 29.03
C ILE A 21 8.41 -3.77 29.60
N LYS A 22 8.51 -3.18 30.79
CA LYS A 22 7.41 -2.44 31.42
C LYS A 22 7.37 -0.95 31.06
N ASN A 23 8.52 -0.39 30.68
CA ASN A 23 8.61 1.04 30.31
C ASN A 23 8.18 1.25 28.85
N SER A 24 7.23 2.17 28.63
CA SER A 24 6.68 2.44 27.27
C SER A 24 7.70 3.05 26.32
N ALA A 25 8.58 3.91 26.81
CA ALA A 25 9.62 4.51 25.95
C ALA A 25 10.65 3.45 25.52
N LEU A 26 11.11 2.63 26.46
CA LEU A 26 12.03 1.52 26.15
C LEU A 26 11.37 0.50 25.20
N PHE A 27 10.08 0.19 25.41
CA PHE A 27 9.36 -0.72 24.51
C PHE A 27 9.29 -0.18 23.08
N LEU A 28 8.97 1.10 22.92
CA LEU A 28 8.89 1.76 21.63
C LEU A 28 10.27 1.79 20.94
N ILE A 29 11.31 2.14 21.67
CA ILE A 29 12.69 2.13 21.17
C ILE A 29 13.12 0.71 20.75
N SER A 30 12.83 -0.30 21.58
CA SER A 30 13.21 -1.69 21.26
C SER A 30 12.47 -2.22 20.04
N LEU A 31 11.19 -1.85 19.86
CA LEU A 31 10.38 -2.24 18.71
C LEU A 31 10.88 -1.58 17.41
N THR A 32 11.19 -0.28 17.45
CA THR A 32 11.74 0.45 16.32
C THR A 32 13.15 -0.02 15.96
N LEU A 33 13.98 -0.32 16.96
CA LEU A 33 15.31 -0.88 16.75
C LEU A 33 15.23 -2.27 16.11
N LEU A 34 14.34 -3.14 16.61
CA LEU A 34 14.12 -4.46 16.02
C LEU A 34 13.70 -4.36 14.56
N ARG A 35 12.78 -3.43 14.24
CA ARG A 35 12.35 -3.20 12.86
C ARG A 35 13.50 -2.71 11.97
N TYR A 36 14.30 -1.79 12.47
CA TYR A 36 15.49 -1.30 11.76
C TYR A 36 16.49 -2.43 11.48
N LEU A 37 16.76 -3.28 12.47
CA LEU A 37 17.66 -4.42 12.31
C LEU A 37 17.16 -5.43 11.25
N ILE A 38 15.87 -5.70 11.24
CA ILE A 38 15.26 -6.58 10.23
C ILE A 38 15.45 -6.02 8.82
N LEU A 39 15.24 -4.71 8.62
CA LEU A 39 15.36 -4.07 7.32
C LEU A 39 16.83 -3.99 6.83
N GLU A 40 17.74 -3.54 7.69
CA GLU A 40 19.14 -3.29 7.33
C GLU A 40 19.93 -4.58 7.12
N PHE A 41 19.77 -5.54 8.04
CA PHE A 41 20.52 -6.80 8.01
C PHE A 41 19.79 -7.91 7.27
N LYS A 42 18.56 -7.66 6.78
CA LYS A 42 17.71 -8.68 6.17
C LYS A 42 17.59 -9.95 7.04
N PHE A 43 17.54 -9.74 8.34
CA PHE A 43 17.40 -10.82 9.31
C PHE A 43 15.92 -11.00 9.68
N PRO A 44 15.39 -12.22 9.72
CA PRO A 44 16.02 -13.54 9.45
C PRO A 44 16.23 -13.81 7.94
N PHE A 45 17.34 -14.45 7.60
CA PHE A 45 17.80 -14.56 6.23
C PHE A 45 16.88 -15.39 5.32
N HIS A 46 16.45 -16.58 5.78
CA HIS A 46 15.59 -17.46 4.97
C HIS A 46 14.19 -16.89 4.76
N LEU A 47 13.71 -16.05 5.68
CA LEU A 47 12.43 -15.36 5.50
C LEU A 47 12.51 -14.36 4.34
N HIS A 48 13.68 -13.69 4.15
CA HIS A 48 13.89 -12.73 3.10
C HIS A 48 14.11 -13.37 1.71
N GLU A 49 14.43 -14.67 1.66
CA GLU A 49 14.51 -15.45 0.41
C GLU A 49 13.12 -15.87 -0.12
N GLU A 50 12.10 -15.81 0.74
CA GLU A 50 10.74 -16.16 0.34
C GLU A 50 10.14 -15.15 -0.64
N LYS A 51 9.34 -15.63 -1.59
CA LYS A 51 8.64 -14.78 -2.57
C LYS A 51 7.79 -13.68 -1.92
N LEU A 52 7.35 -13.89 -0.68
CA LEU A 52 6.63 -12.90 0.12
C LEU A 52 7.44 -11.63 0.37
N MET A 53 8.77 -11.74 0.48
CA MET A 53 9.70 -10.62 0.66
C MET A 53 10.23 -10.07 -0.66
N ALA A 54 9.79 -10.61 -1.80
CA ALA A 54 10.18 -10.11 -3.10
C ALA A 54 9.44 -8.80 -3.44
N PRO A 55 10.14 -7.78 -3.98
CA PRO A 55 9.54 -6.51 -4.36
C PRO A 55 8.57 -6.62 -5.55
N GLU A 56 8.58 -7.76 -6.26
CA GLU A 56 7.66 -8.05 -7.37
C GLU A 56 6.20 -8.10 -6.95
N LEU A 57 5.91 -8.56 -5.72
CA LEU A 57 4.54 -8.63 -5.21
C LEU A 57 4.03 -7.29 -4.72
N PHE A 58 4.89 -6.54 -4.06
CA PHE A 58 4.59 -5.22 -3.50
C PHE A 58 5.89 -4.47 -3.25
N ALA A 59 5.96 -3.20 -3.65
CA ALA A 59 7.07 -2.33 -3.32
C ALA A 59 6.58 -0.88 -3.24
N TYR A 60 6.90 -0.18 -2.16
CA TYR A 60 6.51 1.22 -2.01
C TYR A 60 7.68 2.13 -1.64
N SER A 61 8.47 1.76 -0.64
CA SER A 61 9.56 2.60 -0.12
C SER A 61 10.64 1.73 0.53
N ALA A 62 11.78 2.35 0.88
CA ALA A 62 12.85 1.66 1.62
C ALA A 62 12.38 1.07 2.97
N TRP A 63 11.31 1.63 3.59
CA TRP A 63 10.72 1.10 4.82
C TRP A 63 9.71 -0.03 4.60
N LEU A 64 9.13 -0.10 3.40
CA LEU A 64 8.13 -1.08 2.98
C LEU A 64 8.52 -1.64 1.59
N PRO A 65 9.63 -2.39 1.51
CA PRO A 65 10.14 -2.91 0.25
C PRO A 65 9.39 -4.14 -0.26
N SER A 66 8.59 -4.80 0.61
CA SER A 66 7.89 -6.03 0.24
C SER A 66 6.54 -6.18 0.95
N LEU A 67 5.71 -7.13 0.48
CA LEU A 67 4.44 -7.50 1.12
C LEU A 67 4.66 -8.09 2.51
N GLY A 68 5.74 -8.88 2.69
CA GLY A 68 6.13 -9.41 3.98
C GLY A 68 6.53 -8.34 4.98
N ASP A 69 7.21 -7.29 4.52
CA ASP A 69 7.54 -6.12 5.35
C ASP A 69 6.30 -5.35 5.79
N LEU A 70 5.30 -5.25 4.92
CA LEU A 70 4.01 -4.63 5.26
C LEU A 70 3.25 -5.47 6.30
N LEU A 71 3.31 -6.81 6.20
CA LEU A 71 2.77 -7.72 7.21
C LEU A 71 3.46 -7.52 8.57
N LEU A 72 4.79 -7.53 8.60
CA LEU A 72 5.56 -7.29 9.82
C LEU A 72 5.23 -5.92 10.44
N HIS A 73 5.13 -4.89 9.62
CA HIS A 73 4.76 -3.55 10.07
C HIS A 73 3.37 -3.54 10.72
N SER A 74 2.38 -4.20 10.12
CA SER A 74 1.03 -4.30 10.68
C SER A 74 1.00 -5.06 12.01
N VAL A 75 1.79 -6.14 12.14
CA VAL A 75 1.97 -6.89 13.40
C VAL A 75 2.63 -6.01 14.46
N PHE A 76 3.66 -5.23 14.12
CA PHE A 76 4.29 -4.30 15.06
C PHE A 76 3.33 -3.24 15.57
N VAL A 77 2.49 -2.68 14.71
CA VAL A 77 1.44 -1.73 15.10
C VAL A 77 0.45 -2.39 16.06
N LEU A 78 0.02 -3.62 15.77
CA LEU A 78 -0.88 -4.37 16.65
C LEU A 78 -0.25 -4.62 18.04
N VAL A 79 0.99 -5.09 18.08
CA VAL A 79 1.74 -5.36 19.32
C VAL A 79 1.92 -4.07 20.13
N LEU A 80 2.22 -2.96 19.48
CA LEU A 80 2.33 -1.65 20.12
C LEU A 80 1.01 -1.25 20.80
N ILE A 81 -0.10 -1.40 20.09
CA ILE A 81 -1.43 -1.07 20.64
C ILE A 81 -1.82 -2.00 21.78
N LEU A 82 -1.58 -3.31 21.65
CA LEU A 82 -1.80 -4.27 22.73
C LEU A 82 -0.99 -3.89 23.98
N PHE A 83 0.25 -3.44 23.80
CA PHE A 83 1.05 -2.97 24.92
C PHE A 83 0.43 -1.76 25.63
N PHE A 84 -0.04 -0.76 24.86
CA PHE A 84 -0.70 0.39 25.42
C PHE A 84 -2.07 0.05 26.05
N THR A 85 -2.79 -0.94 25.53
CA THR A 85 -4.09 -1.35 26.11
C THR A 85 -3.93 -2.02 27.47
N LYS A 86 -2.83 -2.72 27.76
CA LYS A 86 -2.56 -3.32 29.07
C LYS A 86 -2.29 -2.29 30.15
N LYS A 87 -1.77 -1.11 29.82
CA LYS A 87 -1.45 -0.07 30.79
C LYS A 87 -2.69 0.68 31.26
N GLU A 88 -2.84 0.85 32.57
CA GLU A 88 -3.74 1.84 33.14
C GLU A 88 -3.13 3.23 32.91
N ILE A 89 -3.75 4.01 32.04
CA ILE A 89 -3.31 5.38 31.79
C ILE A 89 -3.95 6.27 32.88
N LYS A 90 -3.35 6.27 34.05
CA LYS A 90 -3.63 7.28 35.10
C LYS A 90 -2.79 8.50 34.72
N LEU A 91 -3.33 9.39 33.92
CA LEU A 91 -2.61 10.63 33.58
C LEU A 91 -2.92 11.72 34.63
N SER A 92 -1.86 12.36 35.10
CA SER A 92 -1.91 13.65 35.76
C SER A 92 -2.21 14.81 34.79
N ALA A 93 -2.39 14.53 33.49
CA ALA A 93 -2.66 15.50 32.46
C ALA A 93 -4.11 16.04 32.55
N ALA A 94 -4.31 17.29 32.16
CA ALA A 94 -5.62 17.88 32.05
C ALA A 94 -6.55 17.02 31.16
N PRO A 95 -7.83 16.80 31.55
CA PRO A 95 -8.73 15.89 30.85
C PRO A 95 -8.92 16.21 29.37
N LYS A 96 -8.77 17.49 28.98
CA LYS A 96 -8.81 17.91 27.58
C LYS A 96 -7.64 17.37 26.76
N GLN A 97 -6.41 17.43 27.29
CA GLN A 97 -5.20 16.97 26.60
C GLN A 97 -5.21 15.45 26.41
N LEU A 98 -5.59 14.70 27.45
CA LEU A 98 -5.72 13.24 27.37
C LEU A 98 -6.70 12.83 26.27
N THR A 99 -7.89 13.45 26.26
CA THR A 99 -8.92 13.17 25.25
C THR A 99 -8.40 13.45 23.84
N PHE A 100 -7.72 14.58 23.67
CA PHE A 100 -7.14 14.94 22.37
C PHE A 100 -6.10 13.92 21.89
N ILE A 101 -5.14 13.54 22.75
CA ILE A 101 -4.10 12.57 22.41
C ILE A 101 -4.70 11.22 21.98
N LEU A 102 -5.68 10.72 22.72
CA LEU A 102 -6.32 9.43 22.42
C LEU A 102 -7.12 9.47 21.11
N LEU A 103 -7.86 10.54 20.86
CA LEU A 103 -8.63 10.71 19.62
C LEU A 103 -7.69 10.97 18.43
N PHE A 104 -6.61 11.69 18.63
CA PHE A 104 -5.58 11.91 17.60
C PHE A 104 -4.87 10.60 17.22
N ALA A 105 -4.56 9.75 18.20
CA ALA A 105 -4.01 8.42 17.92
C ALA A 105 -4.97 7.55 17.10
N LEU A 106 -6.28 7.60 17.38
CA LEU A 106 -7.30 6.94 16.56
C LEU A 106 -7.32 7.49 15.13
N LEU A 107 -7.24 8.81 14.96
CA LEU A 107 -7.14 9.45 13.65
C LEU A 107 -5.92 8.94 12.88
N CYS A 108 -4.73 8.90 13.51
CA CYS A 108 -3.51 8.41 12.87
C CYS A 108 -3.65 6.98 12.36
N ILE A 109 -4.24 6.09 13.15
CA ILE A 109 -4.46 4.68 12.71
C ILE A 109 -5.47 4.60 11.57
N THR A 110 -6.49 5.44 11.55
CA THR A 110 -7.46 5.45 10.44
C THR A 110 -6.79 5.91 9.14
N VAL A 111 -5.97 6.95 9.21
CA VAL A 111 -5.18 7.42 8.04
C VAL A 111 -4.23 6.32 7.59
N LEU A 112 -3.53 5.67 8.52
CA LEU A 112 -2.63 4.55 8.21
C LEU A 112 -3.37 3.39 7.53
N LEU A 113 -4.55 3.01 8.02
CA LEU A 113 -5.38 1.97 7.42
C LEU A 113 -5.82 2.33 6.00
N SER A 114 -6.32 3.55 5.81
CA SER A 114 -6.74 4.05 4.50
C SER A 114 -5.57 4.03 3.50
N LYS A 115 -4.41 4.53 3.93
CA LYS A 115 -3.19 4.52 3.10
C LYS A 115 -2.68 3.12 2.81
N THR A 116 -2.75 2.21 3.77
CA THR A 116 -2.35 0.82 3.52
C THR A 116 -3.22 0.16 2.45
N ILE A 117 -4.55 0.37 2.48
CA ILE A 117 -5.46 -0.14 1.46
C ILE A 117 -5.10 0.45 0.08
N GLU A 118 -4.87 1.75 0.02
CA GLU A 118 -4.47 2.43 -1.21
C GLU A 118 -3.15 1.89 -1.76
N LEU A 119 -2.11 1.82 -0.91
CA LEU A 119 -0.79 1.30 -1.29
C LEU A 119 -0.85 -0.15 -1.79
N MET A 120 -1.65 -0.99 -1.13
CA MET A 120 -1.85 -2.37 -1.56
C MET A 120 -2.48 -2.46 -2.94
N VAL A 121 -3.44 -1.59 -3.26
CA VAL A 121 -4.08 -1.60 -4.57
C VAL A 121 -3.14 -1.07 -5.66
N PHE A 122 -2.45 0.06 -5.41
CA PHE A 122 -1.64 0.72 -6.46
C PHE A 122 -0.26 0.09 -6.66
N ASN A 123 0.40 -0.33 -5.58
CA ASN A 123 1.80 -0.77 -5.59
C ASN A 123 1.97 -2.29 -5.49
N SER A 124 0.90 -3.06 -5.62
CA SER A 124 0.98 -4.51 -5.68
C SER A 124 0.55 -5.07 -7.03
N ASN A 125 1.16 -6.19 -7.40
CA ASN A 125 0.74 -7.04 -8.51
C ASN A 125 -0.26 -8.12 -8.07
N VAL A 126 -0.75 -8.01 -6.82
CA VAL A 126 -1.70 -8.96 -6.23
C VAL A 126 -3.12 -8.58 -6.64
N GLU A 127 -3.91 -9.56 -7.06
CA GLU A 127 -5.33 -9.34 -7.36
C GLU A 127 -6.12 -9.15 -6.06
N LEU A 128 -6.75 -7.98 -5.90
CA LEU A 128 -7.54 -7.62 -4.71
C LEU A 128 -9.02 -7.43 -5.02
N ASP A 129 -9.45 -7.76 -6.25
CA ASP A 129 -10.86 -7.68 -6.64
C ASP A 129 -11.65 -8.84 -6.02
N VAL A 130 -12.29 -8.56 -4.89
CA VAL A 130 -13.10 -9.54 -4.15
C VAL A 130 -14.29 -10.07 -4.98
N LYS A 131 -14.69 -9.36 -6.05
CA LYS A 131 -15.74 -9.83 -6.97
C LYS A 131 -15.27 -11.04 -7.80
N LYS A 132 -13.95 -11.19 -7.97
CA LYS A 132 -13.33 -12.30 -8.72
C LYS A 132 -12.73 -13.35 -7.79
N ILE A 133 -13.54 -13.93 -6.90
CA ILE A 133 -13.09 -14.84 -5.83
C ILE A 133 -12.21 -15.99 -6.36
N PHE A 134 -12.49 -16.51 -7.56
CA PHE A 134 -11.74 -17.62 -8.15
C PHE A 134 -10.34 -17.24 -8.68
N VAL A 135 -10.03 -15.96 -8.76
CA VAL A 135 -8.71 -15.44 -9.20
C VAL A 135 -7.82 -15.11 -8.00
N LEU A 136 -8.39 -15.07 -6.80
CA LEU A 136 -7.65 -14.76 -5.58
C LEU A 136 -6.65 -15.87 -5.26
N ASP A 137 -5.39 -15.51 -5.17
CA ASP A 137 -4.28 -16.37 -4.77
C ASP A 137 -3.97 -16.26 -3.27
N PHE A 138 -2.99 -17.02 -2.79
CA PHE A 138 -2.55 -16.98 -1.39
C PHE A 138 -2.13 -15.56 -0.97
N TYR A 139 -1.47 -14.79 -1.84
CA TYR A 139 -1.00 -13.43 -1.54
C TYR A 139 -2.15 -12.44 -1.45
N SER A 140 -3.24 -12.67 -2.20
CA SER A 140 -4.50 -11.91 -2.08
C SER A 140 -5.11 -12.06 -0.68
N PHE A 141 -5.22 -13.31 -0.19
CA PHE A 141 -5.71 -13.57 1.17
C PHE A 141 -4.80 -12.99 2.23
N LEU A 142 -3.49 -13.06 2.04
CA LEU A 142 -2.52 -12.47 2.96
C LEU A 142 -2.65 -10.94 3.02
N SER A 143 -2.88 -10.30 1.87
CA SER A 143 -3.12 -8.87 1.78
C SER A 143 -4.39 -8.46 2.54
N LEU A 144 -5.48 -9.21 2.40
CA LEU A 144 -6.71 -9.00 3.18
C LEU A 144 -6.48 -9.23 4.68
N PHE A 145 -5.62 -10.19 5.04
CA PHE A 145 -5.25 -10.46 6.42
C PHE A 145 -4.47 -9.30 7.05
N ILE A 146 -3.59 -8.63 6.30
CA ILE A 146 -2.90 -7.41 6.75
C ILE A 146 -3.92 -6.31 7.11
N ILE A 147 -4.91 -6.10 6.24
CA ILE A 147 -5.99 -5.15 6.51
C ILE A 147 -6.75 -5.53 7.79
N LEU A 148 -7.05 -6.81 7.98
CA LEU A 148 -7.71 -7.32 9.17
C LEU A 148 -6.91 -7.06 10.45
N ILE A 149 -5.58 -7.26 10.44
CA ILE A 149 -4.69 -6.96 11.57
C ILE A 149 -4.79 -5.48 11.95
N LEU A 150 -4.74 -4.57 10.98
CA LEU A 150 -4.84 -3.13 11.21
C LEU A 150 -6.23 -2.73 11.73
N LEU A 151 -7.29 -3.37 11.25
CA LEU A 151 -8.64 -3.19 11.78
C LEU A 151 -8.75 -3.64 13.24
N CYS A 152 -8.19 -4.79 13.58
CA CYS A 152 -8.12 -5.26 14.97
C CYS A 152 -7.37 -4.26 15.85
N ALA A 153 -6.26 -3.73 15.38
CA ALA A 153 -5.48 -2.70 16.06
C ALA A 153 -6.33 -1.44 16.31
N PHE A 154 -7.04 -0.96 15.29
CA PHE A 154 -7.96 0.18 15.39
C PHE A 154 -9.05 -0.07 16.44
N LEU A 155 -9.74 -1.22 16.40
CA LEU A 155 -10.78 -1.56 17.34
C LEU A 155 -10.28 -1.61 18.78
N LEU A 156 -9.13 -2.25 19.02
CA LEU A 156 -8.53 -2.32 20.35
C LEU A 156 -8.22 -0.93 20.91
N LEU A 157 -7.65 -0.05 20.08
CA LEU A 157 -7.37 1.32 20.49
C LEU A 157 -8.67 2.10 20.78
N ALA A 158 -9.67 1.94 19.94
CA ALA A 158 -10.96 2.60 20.12
C ALA A 158 -11.67 2.15 21.40
N PHE A 159 -11.64 0.84 21.73
CA PHE A 159 -12.14 0.33 23.00
C PHE A 159 -11.39 0.90 24.20
N LYS A 160 -10.06 0.90 24.14
CA LYS A 160 -9.24 1.48 25.22
C LYS A 160 -9.53 2.95 25.42
N THR A 161 -9.65 3.71 24.33
CA THR A 161 -10.01 5.13 24.37
C THR A 161 -11.34 5.32 25.09
N GLY A 162 -12.39 4.61 24.68
CA GLY A 162 -13.70 4.71 25.33
C GLY A 162 -13.65 4.36 26.82
N LYS A 163 -12.96 3.28 27.20
CA LYS A 163 -12.79 2.87 28.60
C LYS A 163 -12.08 3.95 29.43
N THR A 164 -10.95 4.47 28.91
CA THR A 164 -10.15 5.49 29.59
C THR A 164 -10.94 6.81 29.79
N LEU A 165 -11.74 7.22 28.79
CA LEU A 165 -12.57 8.42 28.88
C LEU A 165 -13.66 8.29 29.93
N LYS A 166 -14.25 7.09 30.09
CA LYS A 166 -15.23 6.79 31.12
C LYS A 166 -14.61 6.78 32.53
N GLU A 167 -13.49 6.06 32.70
CA GLU A 167 -12.78 5.94 33.98
C GLU A 167 -12.33 7.30 34.53
N ASN A 168 -12.00 8.25 33.67
CA ASN A 168 -11.62 9.61 34.05
C ASN A 168 -12.81 10.59 34.12
N ASN A 169 -14.06 10.12 34.02
CA ASN A 169 -15.29 10.92 34.10
C ASN A 169 -15.29 12.17 33.20
N ILE A 170 -14.76 12.05 31.96
CA ILE A 170 -14.59 13.18 31.05
C ILE A 170 -15.98 13.67 30.56
N GLN A 171 -16.21 14.97 30.60
CA GLN A 171 -17.46 15.58 30.14
C GLN A 171 -17.69 15.34 28.65
N LYS A 172 -18.92 15.02 28.25
CA LYS A 172 -19.32 14.79 26.86
C LYS A 172 -18.96 15.98 25.94
N LYS A 173 -19.07 17.22 26.45
CA LYS A 173 -18.72 18.43 25.70
C LYS A 173 -17.24 18.45 25.28
N ILE A 174 -16.32 18.02 26.16
CA ILE A 174 -14.88 17.97 25.88
C ILE A 174 -14.60 16.92 24.80
N ILE A 175 -15.27 15.78 24.88
CA ILE A 175 -15.11 14.72 23.88
C ILE A 175 -15.56 15.21 22.51
N LEU A 176 -16.76 15.82 22.44
CA LEU A 176 -17.33 16.32 21.20
C LEU A 176 -16.45 17.41 20.56
N THR A 177 -15.96 18.37 21.36
CA THR A 177 -15.06 19.41 20.86
C THR A 177 -13.76 18.83 20.30
N ASN A 178 -13.16 17.84 20.98
CA ASN A 178 -11.93 17.20 20.50
C ASN A 178 -12.15 16.30 19.27
N VAL A 179 -13.32 15.65 19.13
CA VAL A 179 -13.70 14.91 17.91
C VAL A 179 -13.75 15.87 16.72
N PHE A 180 -14.45 17.01 16.85
CA PHE A 180 -14.50 18.02 15.79
C PHE A 180 -13.13 18.58 15.44
N LEU A 181 -12.27 18.82 16.44
CA LEU A 181 -10.92 19.32 16.24
C LEU A 181 -10.06 18.30 15.51
N CYS A 182 -10.08 17.01 15.91
CA CYS A 182 -9.37 15.94 15.22
C CYS A 182 -9.89 15.76 13.79
N PHE A 183 -11.21 15.83 13.57
CA PHE A 183 -11.79 15.76 12.25
C PHE A 183 -11.31 16.92 11.36
N GLY A 184 -11.31 18.16 11.90
CA GLY A 184 -10.78 19.33 11.19
C GLY A 184 -9.31 19.18 10.81
N ILE A 185 -8.46 18.69 11.73
CA ILE A 185 -7.04 18.41 11.45
C ILE A 185 -6.92 17.35 10.35
N GLY A 186 -7.70 16.29 10.39
CA GLY A 186 -7.72 15.25 9.36
C GLY A 186 -8.12 15.79 7.99
N CYS A 187 -9.14 16.65 7.91
CA CYS A 187 -9.55 17.32 6.67
C CYS A 187 -8.42 18.20 6.12
N ILE A 188 -7.79 19.02 6.97
CA ILE A 188 -6.65 19.86 6.57
C ILE A 188 -5.50 19.00 6.05
N PHE A 189 -5.20 17.89 6.70
CA PHE A 189 -4.16 16.96 6.27
C PHE A 189 -4.42 16.41 4.86
N TYR A 190 -5.65 15.95 4.56
CA TYR A 190 -6.02 15.46 3.23
C TYR A 190 -6.03 16.56 2.15
N ILE A 191 -6.39 17.80 2.53
CA ILE A 191 -6.32 18.96 1.62
C ILE A 191 -4.86 19.28 1.27
N LEU A 192 -3.95 19.27 2.26
CA LEU A 192 -2.53 19.57 2.07
C LEU A 192 -1.80 18.54 1.19
N ILE A 193 -2.26 17.29 1.21
CA ILE A 193 -1.68 16.21 0.41
C ILE A 193 -2.35 16.10 -0.98
N ASP A 194 -3.34 16.95 -1.25
CA ASP A 194 -4.15 16.91 -2.48
C ASP A 194 -4.90 15.57 -2.69
N GLU A 195 -5.29 14.94 -1.58
CA GLU A 195 -6.02 13.67 -1.56
C GLU A 195 -7.45 13.82 -1.04
N LEU A 196 -8.16 14.83 -1.50
CA LEU A 196 -9.56 15.11 -1.12
C LEU A 196 -10.48 13.89 -1.27
N GLU A 197 -10.18 13.04 -2.23
CA GLU A 197 -10.95 11.81 -2.45
C GLU A 197 -10.90 10.83 -1.27
N ASN A 198 -9.91 10.93 -0.39
CA ASN A 198 -9.75 10.04 0.77
C ASN A 198 -10.41 10.56 2.05
N ILE A 199 -11.07 11.73 2.01
CA ILE A 199 -11.79 12.30 3.17
C ILE A 199 -12.90 11.36 3.68
N TYR A 200 -13.49 10.51 2.81
CA TYR A 200 -14.50 9.54 3.25
C TYR A 200 -13.98 8.58 4.33
N SER A 201 -12.67 8.33 4.38
CA SER A 201 -12.07 7.51 5.43
C SER A 201 -12.26 8.12 6.84
N LEU A 202 -12.30 9.44 6.93
CA LEU A 202 -12.58 10.15 8.18
C LEU A 202 -14.04 10.02 8.61
N LEU A 203 -14.98 9.95 7.65
CA LEU A 203 -16.41 9.82 7.96
C LEU A 203 -16.74 8.51 8.67
N LEU A 204 -15.90 7.49 8.51
CA LEU A 204 -16.07 6.21 9.21
C LEU A 204 -15.74 6.25 10.69
N ILE A 205 -14.83 7.14 11.10
CA ILE A 205 -14.51 7.31 12.51
C ILE A 205 -15.77 7.69 13.29
N ILE A 206 -16.63 8.51 12.69
CA ILE A 206 -17.81 9.07 13.37
C ILE A 206 -18.77 7.97 13.89
N PRO A 207 -19.29 7.04 13.07
CA PRO A 207 -20.18 6.00 13.57
C PRO A 207 -19.49 5.04 14.53
N ILE A 208 -18.24 4.67 14.27
CA ILE A 208 -17.48 3.74 15.13
C ILE A 208 -17.25 4.37 16.50
N VAL A 209 -16.77 5.61 16.55
CA VAL A 209 -16.59 6.35 17.79
C VAL A 209 -17.92 6.54 18.49
N SER A 210 -19.01 6.86 17.79
CA SER A 210 -20.35 7.04 18.37
C SER A 210 -20.87 5.75 19.01
N ILE A 211 -20.75 4.60 18.33
CA ILE A 211 -21.16 3.30 18.87
C ILE A 211 -20.31 2.93 20.10
N LEU A 212 -19.00 3.15 20.06
CA LEU A 212 -18.11 2.86 21.16
C LEU A 212 -18.37 3.76 22.36
N PHE A 213 -18.63 5.06 22.13
CA PHE A 213 -19.04 5.98 23.19
C PHE A 213 -20.37 5.60 23.82
N TYR A 214 -21.37 5.26 23.01
CA TYR A 214 -22.66 4.80 23.51
C TYR A 214 -22.51 3.59 24.45
N ARG A 215 -21.69 2.61 24.04
CA ARG A 215 -21.40 1.41 24.84
C ARG A 215 -20.71 1.72 26.17
N THR A 216 -19.66 2.53 26.12
CA THR A 216 -18.88 2.87 27.32
C THR A 216 -19.70 3.66 28.31
N TYR A 217 -20.58 4.58 27.87
CA TYR A 217 -21.45 5.36 28.76
C TYR A 217 -22.56 4.51 29.38
N LYS A 218 -23.16 3.56 28.68
CA LYS A 218 -24.19 2.67 29.26
C LYS A 218 -23.64 1.61 30.22
N GLY A 219 -22.31 1.47 30.33
CA GLY A 219 -21.72 0.56 31.31
C GLY A 219 -21.69 -0.91 30.86
N TYR A 220 -21.98 -1.19 29.62
CA TYR A 220 -21.91 -2.54 29.08
C TYR A 220 -20.45 -3.02 29.09
N SER A 221 -20.15 -3.94 30.02
CA SER A 221 -18.82 -4.55 30.16
C SER A 221 -18.56 -5.70 29.18
N THR A 222 -19.62 -6.22 28.57
CA THR A 222 -19.59 -7.34 27.64
C THR A 222 -19.94 -6.88 26.22
N PHE A 223 -19.42 -7.58 25.23
CA PHE A 223 -19.82 -7.37 23.84
C PHE A 223 -21.28 -7.73 23.66
N GLU A 224 -22.19 -6.76 23.70
CA GLU A 224 -23.55 -6.99 23.25
C GLU A 224 -23.52 -7.38 21.78
N LEU A 225 -24.10 -8.53 21.48
CA LEU A 225 -24.05 -9.15 20.14
C LEU A 225 -24.52 -8.18 19.06
N SER A 226 -25.59 -7.42 19.31
CA SER A 226 -26.15 -6.49 18.33
C SER A 226 -25.18 -5.36 17.94
N SER A 227 -24.55 -4.69 18.93
CA SER A 227 -23.62 -3.60 18.64
C SER A 227 -22.30 -4.08 18.04
N THR A 228 -21.89 -5.31 18.32
CA THR A 228 -20.71 -5.92 17.70
C THR A 228 -20.98 -6.24 16.24
N VAL A 229 -22.15 -6.79 15.93
CA VAL A 229 -22.59 -7.06 14.56
C VAL A 229 -22.65 -5.76 13.75
N PHE A 230 -23.26 -4.69 14.27
CA PHE A 230 -23.28 -3.39 13.59
C PHE A 230 -21.87 -2.86 13.31
N LEU A 231 -20.95 -3.00 14.26
CA LEU A 231 -19.58 -2.54 14.13
C LEU A 231 -18.86 -3.32 13.02
N ILE A 232 -19.00 -4.64 12.99
CA ILE A 232 -18.43 -5.50 11.95
C ILE A 232 -19.02 -5.15 10.57
N LEU A 233 -20.34 -4.93 10.49
CA LEU A 233 -21.00 -4.54 9.23
C LEU A 233 -20.48 -3.19 8.71
N PHE A 234 -20.35 -2.17 9.57
CA PHE A 234 -19.80 -0.88 9.17
C PHE A 234 -18.35 -0.98 8.69
N ILE A 235 -17.53 -1.75 9.38
CA ILE A 235 -16.13 -1.97 9.01
C ILE A 235 -16.04 -2.72 7.68
N SER A 236 -16.83 -3.78 7.51
CA SER A 236 -16.86 -4.57 6.27
C SER A 236 -17.29 -3.72 5.09
N PHE A 237 -18.36 -2.91 5.28
CA PHE A 237 -18.81 -1.96 4.26
C PHE A 237 -17.71 -0.97 3.86
N TYR A 238 -17.00 -0.45 4.85
CA TYR A 238 -15.89 0.47 4.60
C TYR A 238 -14.77 -0.15 3.78
N VAL A 239 -14.26 -1.29 4.24
CA VAL A 239 -13.15 -1.95 3.55
C VAL A 239 -13.54 -2.29 2.11
N SER A 240 -14.77 -2.79 1.92
CA SER A 240 -15.29 -3.08 0.59
C SER A 240 -15.35 -1.82 -0.29
N ALA A 241 -15.93 -0.73 0.23
CA ALA A 241 -16.02 0.53 -0.51
C ALA A 241 -14.64 1.15 -0.79
N ALA A 242 -13.71 1.06 0.17
CA ALA A 242 -12.34 1.56 -0.01
C ALA A 242 -11.57 0.76 -1.05
N LEU A 243 -11.68 -0.57 -1.06
CA LEU A 243 -11.06 -1.43 -2.07
C LEU A 243 -11.64 -1.17 -3.45
N GLU A 244 -12.97 -1.16 -3.59
CA GLU A 244 -13.66 -0.92 -4.87
C GLU A 244 -13.24 0.43 -5.48
N LYS A 245 -13.29 1.50 -4.70
CA LYS A 245 -12.90 2.84 -5.16
C LYS A 245 -11.44 2.90 -5.63
N ASN A 246 -10.52 2.31 -4.88
CA ASN A 246 -9.10 2.31 -5.26
C ASN A 246 -8.84 1.43 -6.50
N LEU A 247 -9.54 0.31 -6.65
CA LEU A 247 -9.48 -0.53 -7.84
C LEU A 247 -10.00 0.20 -9.08
N GLU A 248 -11.14 0.90 -8.99
CA GLU A 248 -11.66 1.73 -10.07
C GLU A 248 -10.68 2.85 -10.47
N ARG A 249 -10.04 3.50 -9.50
CA ARG A 249 -9.00 4.52 -9.76
C ARG A 249 -7.79 3.90 -10.47
N LYS A 250 -7.31 2.74 -10.03
CA LYS A 250 -6.20 2.01 -10.67
C LYS A 250 -6.54 1.68 -12.12
N GLU A 251 -7.74 1.14 -12.36
CA GLU A 251 -8.20 0.81 -13.71
C GLU A 251 -8.33 2.06 -14.60
N LYS A 252 -8.89 3.15 -14.08
CA LYS A 252 -8.99 4.43 -14.79
C LYS A 252 -7.62 4.99 -15.17
N ASN A 253 -6.65 4.92 -14.26
CA ASN A 253 -5.28 5.36 -14.54
C ASN A 253 -4.60 4.48 -15.58
N TYR A 254 -4.78 3.16 -15.49
CA TYR A 254 -4.27 2.23 -16.50
C TYR A 254 -4.86 2.52 -17.90
N ARG A 255 -6.18 2.73 -17.99
CA ARG A 255 -6.84 3.10 -19.25
C ARG A 255 -6.32 4.43 -19.81
N LYS A 256 -6.13 5.45 -18.96
CA LYS A 256 -5.55 6.73 -19.36
C LYS A 256 -4.13 6.59 -19.93
N GLN A 257 -3.28 5.81 -19.25
CA GLN A 257 -1.92 5.54 -19.72
C GLN A 257 -1.94 4.81 -21.08
N LYS A 258 -2.80 3.80 -21.22
CA LYS A 258 -2.95 3.05 -22.46
C LYS A 258 -3.43 3.95 -23.61
N ILE A 259 -4.41 4.82 -23.36
CA ILE A 259 -4.90 5.79 -24.37
C ILE A 259 -3.80 6.79 -24.72
N SER A 260 -3.04 7.29 -23.74
CA SER A 260 -1.92 8.21 -23.98
C SER A 260 -0.83 7.55 -24.85
N LEU A 261 -0.50 6.29 -24.57
CA LEU A 261 0.46 5.52 -25.37
C LEU A 261 -0.04 5.30 -26.81
N MET A 262 -1.35 5.08 -26.98
CA MET A 262 -1.95 4.90 -28.30
C MET A 262 -2.12 6.24 -29.07
N SER A 263 -2.26 7.36 -28.36
CA SER A 263 -2.41 8.69 -28.95
C SER A 263 -1.07 9.33 -29.37
N THR A 264 0.04 8.85 -28.81
CA THR A 264 1.37 9.22 -29.27
C THR A 264 1.68 8.39 -30.51
N ASN A 265 1.86 9.04 -31.68
CA ASN A 265 2.33 8.42 -32.94
C ASN A 265 3.76 7.84 -32.80
N ARG A 266 4.34 7.87 -31.61
CA ARG A 266 5.65 7.35 -31.26
C ARG A 266 5.51 6.07 -30.45
N ASP A 267 6.24 5.04 -30.84
CA ASP A 267 6.39 3.81 -30.07
C ASP A 267 7.72 3.88 -29.30
N PRO A 268 7.71 4.23 -27.99
CA PRO A 268 8.95 4.38 -27.24
C PRO A 268 9.76 3.08 -27.14
N ILE A 269 9.10 1.92 -27.27
CA ILE A 269 9.80 0.62 -27.31
C ILE A 269 10.53 0.45 -28.63
N ALA A 270 9.89 0.80 -29.76
CA ALA A 270 10.52 0.79 -31.06
C ALA A 270 11.72 1.77 -31.11
N GLU A 271 11.54 2.99 -30.59
CA GLU A 271 12.63 3.99 -30.51
C GLU A 271 13.81 3.45 -29.70
N TYR A 272 13.57 2.89 -28.51
CA TYR A 272 14.62 2.31 -27.67
C TYR A 272 15.34 1.14 -28.35
N LEU A 273 14.60 0.22 -28.98
CA LEU A 273 15.17 -0.89 -29.72
C LEU A 273 15.99 -0.39 -30.92
N PHE A 274 15.47 0.61 -31.64
CA PHE A 274 16.16 1.22 -32.74
C PHE A 274 17.46 1.89 -32.31
N GLU A 275 17.47 2.66 -31.23
CA GLU A 275 18.68 3.25 -30.65
C GLU A 275 19.77 2.21 -30.36
N SER A 276 19.37 1.02 -29.90
CA SER A 276 20.28 -0.07 -29.58
C SER A 276 20.87 -0.74 -30.85
N VAL A 277 20.12 -0.75 -31.95
CA VAL A 277 20.48 -1.42 -33.21
C VAL A 277 21.10 -0.45 -34.19
N ALA A 278 20.73 0.81 -34.21
CA ALA A 278 21.21 1.82 -35.13
C ALA A 278 22.77 1.93 -35.25
N PRO A 279 23.54 1.87 -34.14
CA PRO A 279 25.00 1.87 -34.22
C PRO A 279 25.57 0.64 -34.95
N LYS A 280 24.91 -0.53 -34.78
CA LYS A 280 25.31 -1.79 -35.41
C LYS A 280 25.04 -1.73 -36.91
N ILE A 281 23.89 -1.20 -37.31
CA ILE A 281 23.52 -0.97 -38.71
C ILE A 281 24.52 0.00 -39.37
N LYS A 282 24.90 1.10 -38.71
CA LYS A 282 25.85 2.08 -39.19
C LYS A 282 27.28 1.51 -39.34
N ALA A 283 27.65 0.53 -38.53
CA ALA A 283 28.97 -0.10 -38.57
C ALA A 283 29.06 -1.25 -39.58
N ASP A 284 27.94 -1.67 -40.16
CA ASP A 284 27.90 -2.80 -41.08
C ASP A 284 28.31 -2.39 -42.51
N SER A 285 29.50 -2.85 -42.91
CA SER A 285 30.03 -2.56 -44.22
C SER A 285 29.29 -3.25 -45.38
N ILE A 286 28.55 -4.31 -45.12
CA ILE A 286 27.80 -5.04 -46.15
C ILE A 286 26.69 -4.17 -46.75
N LEU A 287 26.08 -3.32 -45.94
CA LEU A 287 25.02 -2.41 -46.37
C LEU A 287 25.46 -1.39 -47.41
N TYR A 288 26.77 -1.07 -47.48
CA TYR A 288 27.32 -0.16 -48.48
C TYR A 288 27.43 -0.78 -49.89
N TYR A 289 27.36 -2.10 -49.97
CA TYR A 289 27.51 -2.83 -51.25
C TYR A 289 26.17 -3.31 -51.82
N ILE A 290 25.06 -3.10 -51.11
CA ILE A 290 23.74 -3.51 -51.58
C ILE A 290 23.04 -2.30 -52.23
N ASP A 291 22.96 -2.29 -53.56
CA ASP A 291 22.31 -1.21 -54.32
C ASP A 291 20.79 -1.39 -54.44
N ASP A 292 20.26 -2.58 -54.11
CA ASP A 292 18.82 -2.87 -54.23
C ASP A 292 18.13 -2.68 -52.89
N SER A 293 17.12 -1.81 -52.86
CA SER A 293 16.31 -1.49 -51.68
C SER A 293 15.59 -2.70 -51.09
N LEU A 294 15.11 -3.61 -51.95
CA LEU A 294 14.39 -4.83 -51.48
C LEU A 294 15.35 -5.81 -50.80
N LEU A 295 16.56 -5.95 -51.34
CA LEU A 295 17.62 -6.79 -50.74
C LEU A 295 18.10 -6.19 -49.44
N THR A 296 18.19 -4.87 -49.34
CA THR A 296 18.55 -4.16 -48.11
C THR A 296 17.51 -4.37 -47.00
N ILE A 297 16.20 -4.26 -47.34
CA ILE A 297 15.13 -4.51 -46.39
C ILE A 297 15.17 -5.96 -45.91
N LYS A 298 15.36 -6.91 -46.79
CA LYS A 298 15.46 -8.32 -46.46
C LYS A 298 16.63 -8.59 -45.51
N TYR A 299 17.81 -8.04 -45.84
CA TYR A 299 19.00 -8.15 -45.02
C TYR A 299 18.86 -7.57 -43.64
N LEU A 300 18.23 -6.38 -43.50
CA LEU A 300 17.96 -5.73 -42.24
C LEU A 300 16.98 -6.56 -41.41
N LYS A 301 15.93 -7.12 -42.02
CA LYS A 301 14.98 -7.99 -41.32
C LYS A 301 15.64 -9.27 -40.80
N GLU A 302 16.53 -9.88 -41.54
CA GLU A 302 17.17 -11.13 -41.16
C GLU A 302 18.25 -10.96 -40.08
N ASN A 303 18.98 -9.83 -40.06
CA ASN A 303 20.15 -9.64 -39.21
C ASN A 303 19.94 -8.70 -38.01
N PHE A 304 18.98 -7.78 -38.09
CA PHE A 304 18.82 -6.72 -37.10
C PHE A 304 17.40 -6.61 -36.54
N SER A 305 16.37 -7.36 -37.06
CA SER A 305 15.04 -7.27 -36.58
C SER A 305 14.67 -8.43 -35.65
N ASP A 306 14.19 -8.08 -34.47
CA ASP A 306 13.48 -8.99 -33.54
C ASP A 306 12.01 -9.06 -33.94
N LYS A 307 11.27 -10.06 -33.42
CA LYS A 307 9.81 -10.22 -33.62
C LYS A 307 8.99 -8.97 -33.33
N TYR A 308 9.52 -8.04 -32.55
CA TYR A 308 8.86 -6.77 -32.26
C TYR A 308 8.67 -5.89 -33.48
N TRP A 309 9.60 -5.97 -34.46
CA TRP A 309 9.60 -5.18 -35.69
C TRP A 309 8.63 -5.70 -36.74
N ASP A 310 8.11 -6.93 -36.59
CA ASP A 310 7.17 -7.53 -37.55
C ASP A 310 5.87 -6.75 -37.74
N LYS A 311 5.55 -5.90 -36.75
CA LYS A 311 4.37 -5.01 -36.79
C LYS A 311 4.60 -3.71 -37.60
N TYR A 312 5.82 -3.44 -38.05
CA TYR A 312 6.16 -2.24 -38.81
C TYR A 312 6.53 -2.59 -40.26
N ASP A 313 6.05 -1.74 -41.18
CA ASP A 313 6.52 -1.77 -42.56
C ASP A 313 7.80 -0.93 -42.66
N LEU A 314 8.91 -1.57 -42.96
CA LEU A 314 10.19 -0.93 -43.17
C LEU A 314 10.27 -0.37 -44.61
N ASN A 315 10.31 0.96 -44.74
CA ASN A 315 10.57 1.64 -45.98
C ASN A 315 11.95 2.29 -45.93
N ILE A 316 12.77 2.06 -46.95
CA ILE A 316 14.08 2.70 -47.12
C ILE A 316 13.92 3.81 -48.17
N ALA A 317 14.01 5.07 -47.72
CA ALA A 317 14.12 6.19 -48.64
C ALA A 317 15.57 6.26 -49.15
N ASN A 318 15.78 5.93 -50.41
CA ASN A 318 17.04 6.18 -51.11
C ASN A 318 17.21 7.68 -51.33
N ASN A 319 17.65 8.40 -50.33
CA ASN A 319 18.22 9.70 -50.52
C ASN A 319 19.71 9.55 -50.60
N SER A 320 20.30 10.07 -51.67
CA SER A 320 21.76 10.18 -51.89
C SER A 320 22.47 11.04 -50.82
N ALA A 321 21.81 11.38 -49.76
CA ALA A 321 22.31 11.92 -48.51
C ALA A 321 21.80 11.01 -47.38
N ILE A 322 22.65 10.14 -46.93
CA ILE A 322 22.56 9.34 -45.72
C ILE A 322 21.90 10.16 -44.61
N SER A 323 20.67 9.85 -44.17
CA SER A 323 20.34 10.14 -42.77
C SER A 323 18.95 9.90 -42.23
N GLU A 324 17.89 9.64 -42.95
CA GLU A 324 16.60 9.50 -42.28
C GLU A 324 15.87 8.20 -42.67
N MET A 325 15.82 7.25 -41.70
CA MET A 325 14.91 6.13 -41.72
C MET A 325 13.57 6.62 -41.14
N GLU A 326 12.58 6.85 -41.97
CA GLU A 326 11.20 7.11 -41.50
C GLU A 326 10.50 5.79 -41.27
N MET A 327 10.07 5.58 -39.99
CA MET A 327 9.15 4.50 -39.64
C MET A 327 7.72 4.99 -39.81
N ILE A 328 7.02 4.42 -40.78
CA ILE A 328 5.59 4.66 -40.98
C ILE A 328 4.82 3.61 -40.16
N ALA A 329 4.12 4.07 -39.15
CA ALA A 329 3.18 3.20 -38.39
C ALA A 329 2.02 2.77 -39.29
N PRO A 330 1.57 1.50 -39.25
CA PRO A 330 0.42 1.07 -40.01
C PRO A 330 -0.78 1.91 -39.59
N GLN A 331 -1.51 2.46 -40.55
CA GLN A 331 -2.79 3.11 -40.33
C GLN A 331 -3.77 2.02 -39.85
N LEU A 332 -4.18 2.09 -38.60
CA LEU A 332 -5.28 1.29 -38.02
C LEU A 332 -6.64 1.86 -38.47
#